data_ed224d0e43590a02404415ca8f0e57e2
#
_entry.id   ed224d0e43590a02404415ca8f0e57e2
#
_cell.length_a   1.000
_cell.length_b   1.000
_cell.length_c   1.000
_cell.angle_alpha   90.00
_cell.angle_beta   90.00
_cell.angle_gamma   90.00
#
_symmetry.space_group_name_H-M   'P 1'
#
loop_
_entity.id
_entity.type
_entity.pdbx_description
1 polymer ?
#
loop_
_entity_poly.entity_id
_entity_poly.type
_entity_poly.pdbx_seq_one_letter_code
_entity_poly.pdbx_strand_id
1 'polypeptide(L)'
;MKKIRQLNLLQTKEKLNQRKTISHLVDLKTEAEKCRKVSKELEEITKRKNNENQEINAYSFQADRQLVRKLMDQREILSNRQEFLKQEQVAITKEISNSKAKTDILEKKKFKEKVKVLNKNDLKLEDQYNQISKR
;
A
#
# COMPACT_ATOMS: atom_id res chain seq x y z
N MET A 1 20.16 21.58 -17.79
CA MET A 1 19.04 22.05 -16.97
C MET A 1 17.67 21.44 -17.33
N LYS A 2 17.36 21.22 -18.59
CA LYS A 2 16.12 20.52 -18.99
C LYS A 2 15.99 19.11 -18.40
N LYS A 3 17.07 18.33 -18.36
CA LYS A 3 17.07 16.97 -17.81
C LYS A 3 16.82 16.97 -16.30
N ILE A 4 17.38 17.91 -15.56
CA ILE A 4 17.16 18.04 -14.11
C ILE A 4 15.70 18.40 -13.82
N ARG A 5 15.10 19.30 -14.61
CA ARG A 5 13.65 19.61 -14.52
C ARG A 5 12.78 18.39 -14.76
N GLN A 6 13.08 17.65 -15.83
CA GLN A 6 12.34 16.42 -16.16
C GLN A 6 12.45 15.38 -15.04
N LEU A 7 13.65 15.19 -14.47
CA LEU A 7 13.87 14.27 -13.35
C LEU A 7 13.12 14.72 -12.11
N ASN A 8 13.10 16.02 -11.81
CA ASN A 8 12.31 16.58 -10.71
C ASN A 8 10.82 16.33 -10.88
N LEU A 9 10.29 16.52 -12.09
CA LEU A 9 8.88 16.25 -12.39
C LEU A 9 8.54 14.78 -12.24
N LEU A 10 9.41 13.88 -12.72
CA LEU A 10 9.25 12.45 -12.56
C LEU A 10 9.27 12.03 -11.08
N GLN A 11 10.19 12.59 -10.30
CA GLN A 11 10.23 12.35 -8.85
C GLN A 11 8.96 12.82 -8.15
N THR A 12 8.47 14.01 -8.48
CA THR A 12 7.23 14.55 -7.91
C THR A 12 6.04 13.65 -8.24
N LYS A 13 5.95 13.23 -9.49
CA LYS A 13 4.91 12.29 -9.94
C LYS A 13 4.97 10.97 -9.17
N GLU A 14 6.16 10.41 -9.03
CA GLU A 14 6.37 9.16 -8.31
C GLU A 14 6.03 9.28 -6.83
N LYS A 15 6.40 10.37 -6.18
CA LYS A 15 6.04 10.65 -4.78
C LYS A 15 4.52 10.77 -4.59
N LEU A 16 3.82 11.42 -5.52
CA LEU A 16 2.36 11.49 -5.48
C LEU A 16 1.72 10.11 -5.63
N ASN A 17 2.23 9.28 -6.54
CA ASN A 17 1.77 7.91 -6.70
C ASN A 17 2.03 7.09 -5.44
N GLN A 18 3.19 7.22 -4.80
CA GLN A 18 3.51 6.58 -3.53
C GLN A 18 2.52 6.97 -2.43
N ARG A 19 2.21 8.25 -2.29
CA ARG A 19 1.24 8.73 -1.30
C ARG A 19 -0.14 8.11 -1.49
N LYS A 20 -0.61 8.06 -2.74
CA LYS A 20 -1.89 7.42 -3.08
C LYS A 20 -1.89 5.93 -2.74
N THR A 21 -0.81 5.24 -3.07
CA THR A 21 -0.65 3.81 -2.83
C THR A 21 -0.56 3.51 -1.33
N ILE A 22 0.17 4.32 -0.57
CA ILE A 22 0.27 4.21 0.89
C ILE A 22 -1.10 4.46 1.55
N SER A 23 -1.83 5.48 1.10
CA SER A 23 -3.19 5.75 1.58
C SER A 23 -4.12 4.56 1.32
N HIS A 24 -4.04 3.98 0.14
CA HIS A 24 -4.81 2.77 -0.21
C HIS A 24 -4.43 1.58 0.68
N LEU A 25 -3.15 1.40 0.98
CA LEU A 25 -2.69 0.35 1.91
C LEU A 25 -3.27 0.54 3.32
N VAL A 26 -3.30 1.79 3.82
CA VAL A 26 -3.90 2.12 5.11
C VAL A 26 -5.39 1.77 5.11
N ASP A 27 -6.12 2.10 4.05
CA ASP A 27 -7.54 1.78 3.90
C ASP A 27 -7.77 0.26 3.91
N LEU A 28 -6.94 -0.50 3.20
CA LEU A 28 -7.01 -1.97 3.18
C LEU A 28 -6.75 -2.58 4.56
N LYS A 29 -5.76 -2.06 5.28
CA LYS A 29 -5.46 -2.51 6.66
C LYS A 29 -6.61 -2.21 7.61
N THR A 30 -7.23 -1.04 7.49
CA THR A 30 -8.40 -0.65 8.28
C THR A 30 -9.58 -1.58 8.00
N GLU A 31 -9.85 -1.86 6.74
CA GLU A 31 -10.91 -2.79 6.34
C GLU A 31 -10.64 -4.21 6.85
N ALA A 32 -9.40 -4.68 6.73
CA ALA A 32 -8.98 -5.99 7.24
C ALA A 32 -9.20 -6.12 8.76
N GLU A 33 -8.90 -5.07 9.52
CA GLU A 33 -9.12 -5.04 10.97
C GLU A 33 -10.61 -5.05 11.31
N LYS A 34 -11.44 -4.33 10.57
CA LYS A 34 -12.89 -4.38 10.72
C LYS A 34 -13.44 -5.79 10.45
N CYS A 35 -12.98 -6.42 9.38
CA CYS A 35 -13.37 -7.80 9.04
C CYS A 35 -12.96 -8.78 10.14
N ARG A 36 -11.75 -8.61 10.70
CA ARG A 36 -11.27 -9.44 11.80
C ARG A 36 -12.16 -9.32 13.03
N LYS A 37 -12.54 -8.11 13.41
CA LYS A 37 -13.42 -7.84 14.56
C LYS A 37 -14.79 -8.47 14.36
N VAL A 38 -15.40 -8.26 13.20
CA VAL A 38 -16.70 -8.82 12.87
C VAL A 38 -16.66 -10.36 12.84
N SER A 39 -15.61 -10.94 12.27
CA SER A 39 -15.40 -12.39 12.26
C SER A 39 -15.31 -12.98 13.67
N LYS A 40 -14.60 -12.29 14.56
CA LYS A 40 -14.49 -12.68 15.97
C LYS A 40 -15.83 -12.60 16.70
N GLU A 41 -16.59 -11.54 16.49
CA GLU A 41 -17.93 -11.39 17.04
C GLU A 41 -18.88 -12.49 16.57
N LEU A 42 -18.84 -12.83 15.28
CA LEU A 42 -19.64 -13.93 14.72
C LEU A 42 -19.25 -15.28 15.32
N GLU A 43 -17.96 -15.51 15.54
CA GLU A 43 -17.47 -16.72 16.21
C GLU A 43 -17.98 -16.81 17.64
N GLU A 44 -17.94 -15.73 18.39
CA GLU A 44 -18.47 -15.68 19.77
C GLU A 44 -19.98 -15.93 19.82
N ILE A 45 -20.74 -15.33 18.89
CA ILE A 45 -22.17 -15.55 18.79
C ILE A 45 -22.48 -17.01 18.45
N THR A 46 -21.73 -17.60 17.52
CA THR A 46 -21.89 -19.01 17.13
C THR A 46 -21.63 -19.94 18.32
N LYS A 47 -20.57 -19.66 19.09
CA LYS A 47 -20.26 -20.43 20.30
C LYS A 47 -21.36 -20.32 21.36
N ARG A 48 -21.90 -19.12 21.59
CA ARG A 48 -23.00 -18.93 22.53
C ARG A 48 -24.23 -19.70 22.10
N LYS A 49 -24.60 -19.66 20.83
CA LYS A 49 -25.75 -20.39 20.30
C LYS A 49 -25.60 -21.92 20.40
N ASN A 50 -24.39 -22.41 20.15
CA ASN A 50 -24.11 -23.85 20.32
C ASN A 50 -24.13 -24.30 21.77
N ASN A 51 -23.87 -23.42 22.73
CA ASN A 51 -23.88 -23.72 24.15
C ASN A 51 -25.24 -23.49 24.84
N GLU A 52 -26.13 -22.74 24.19
CA GLU A 52 -27.51 -22.50 24.68
C GLU A 52 -28.44 -23.68 24.38
N ASN A 53 -28.19 -24.82 24.99
CA ASN A 53 -29.01 -26.03 24.78
C ASN A 53 -30.18 -26.18 25.77
N GLN A 54 -30.80 -25.10 26.23
CA GLN A 54 -31.53 -25.18 27.49
C GLN A 54 -33.04 -25.41 27.43
N GLU A 55 -33.71 -25.23 26.33
CA GLU A 55 -35.14 -25.61 26.19
C GLU A 55 -35.42 -25.89 24.73
N ILE A 56 -35.38 -27.15 24.38
CA ILE A 56 -35.54 -27.56 23.00
C ILE A 56 -37.00 -27.79 22.69
N ASN A 57 -37.68 -26.76 22.24
CA ASN A 57 -38.84 -26.87 21.39
C ASN A 57 -38.32 -27.12 19.95
N ALA A 58 -38.91 -28.05 19.21
CA ALA A 58 -38.53 -28.35 17.82
C ALA A 58 -38.51 -27.09 16.93
N TYR A 59 -39.34 -26.13 17.22
CA TYR A 59 -39.39 -24.84 16.53
C TYR A 59 -38.17 -23.97 16.80
N SER A 60 -37.78 -23.86 18.06
CA SER A 60 -36.56 -23.11 18.49
C SER A 60 -35.29 -23.75 17.96
N PHE A 61 -35.27 -25.08 17.93
CA PHE A 61 -34.13 -25.85 17.43
C PHE A 61 -33.90 -25.59 15.92
N GLN A 62 -34.97 -25.60 15.12
CA GLN A 62 -34.87 -25.29 13.69
C GLN A 62 -34.46 -23.85 13.45
N ALA A 63 -35.02 -22.90 14.19
CA ALA A 63 -34.66 -21.48 14.10
C ALA A 63 -33.22 -21.28 14.46
N ASP A 64 -32.70 -21.88 15.53
CA ASP A 64 -31.30 -21.80 15.96
C ASP A 64 -30.36 -22.44 14.95
N ARG A 65 -30.75 -23.57 14.35
CA ARG A 65 -29.96 -24.20 13.28
C ARG A 65 -29.86 -23.31 12.04
N GLN A 66 -30.96 -22.68 11.62
CA GLN A 66 -30.96 -21.76 10.51
C GLN A 66 -30.09 -20.53 10.79
N LEU A 67 -30.18 -20.01 12.01
CA LEU A 67 -29.35 -18.90 12.45
C LEU A 67 -27.85 -19.26 12.41
N VAL A 68 -27.47 -20.43 12.94
CA VAL A 68 -26.08 -20.91 12.93
C VAL A 68 -25.57 -21.09 11.49
N ARG A 69 -26.42 -21.63 10.60
CA ARG A 69 -26.06 -21.72 9.16
C ARG A 69 -25.77 -20.35 8.56
N LYS A 70 -26.62 -19.36 8.81
CA LYS A 70 -26.43 -18.00 8.32
C LYS A 70 -25.15 -17.39 8.90
N LEU A 71 -24.87 -17.61 10.17
CA LEU A 71 -23.62 -17.14 10.81
C LEU A 71 -22.39 -17.80 10.18
N MET A 72 -22.46 -19.09 9.89
CA MET A 72 -21.39 -19.81 9.20
C MET A 72 -21.16 -19.28 7.78
N ASP A 73 -22.24 -19.03 7.04
CA ASP A 73 -22.16 -18.45 5.69
C ASP A 73 -21.52 -17.07 5.73
N GLN A 74 -21.90 -16.23 6.70
CA GLN A 74 -21.28 -14.91 6.89
C GLN A 74 -19.80 -14.99 7.24
N ARG A 75 -19.41 -15.95 8.08
CA ARG A 75 -18.01 -16.19 8.42
C ARG A 75 -17.21 -16.61 7.20
N GLU A 76 -17.76 -17.44 6.34
CA GLU A 76 -17.13 -17.87 5.09
C GLU A 76 -16.91 -16.66 4.16
N ILE A 77 -17.94 -15.83 3.98
CA ILE A 77 -17.84 -14.59 3.18
C ILE A 77 -16.74 -13.69 3.73
N LEU A 78 -16.69 -13.48 5.05
CA LEU A 78 -15.67 -12.66 5.69
C LEU A 78 -14.27 -13.28 5.56
N SER A 79 -14.14 -14.60 5.68
CA SER A 79 -12.88 -15.30 5.49
C SER A 79 -12.33 -15.10 4.07
N ASN A 80 -13.19 -15.22 3.07
CA ASN A 80 -12.83 -14.97 1.68
C ASN A 80 -12.43 -13.50 1.46
N ARG A 81 -13.14 -12.58 2.09
CA ARG A 81 -12.82 -11.14 2.04
C ARG A 81 -11.47 -10.86 2.71
N GLN A 82 -11.18 -11.46 3.86
CA GLN A 82 -9.91 -11.33 4.55
C GLN A 82 -8.74 -11.84 3.70
N GLU A 83 -8.92 -12.97 3.03
CA GLU A 83 -7.90 -13.53 2.13
C GLU A 83 -7.65 -12.59 0.94
N PHE A 84 -8.71 -12.06 0.33
CA PHE A 84 -8.60 -11.07 -0.74
C PHE A 84 -7.85 -9.82 -0.28
N LEU A 85 -8.21 -9.27 0.88
CA LEU A 85 -7.56 -8.09 1.44
C LEU A 85 -6.07 -8.34 1.73
N LYS A 86 -5.74 -9.53 2.22
CA LYS A 86 -4.35 -9.93 2.46
C LYS A 86 -3.54 -9.98 1.15
N GLN A 87 -4.10 -10.56 0.10
CA GLN A 87 -3.47 -10.60 -1.21
C GLN A 87 -3.27 -9.19 -1.80
N GLU A 88 -4.28 -8.33 -1.66
CA GLU A 88 -4.19 -6.94 -2.09
C GLU A 88 -3.12 -6.16 -1.31
N GLN A 89 -3.01 -6.37 0.00
CA GLN A 89 -1.97 -5.76 0.83
C GLN A 89 -0.57 -6.16 0.36
N VAL A 90 -0.37 -7.44 0.03
CA VAL A 90 0.91 -7.95 -0.49
C VAL A 90 1.24 -7.29 -1.83
N ALA A 91 0.27 -7.23 -2.73
CA ALA A 91 0.45 -6.61 -4.06
C ALA A 91 0.81 -5.12 -3.94
N ILE A 92 0.11 -4.37 -3.09
CA ILE A 92 0.35 -2.94 -2.88
C ILE A 92 1.70 -2.69 -2.18
N THR A 93 2.07 -3.51 -1.23
CA THR A 93 3.39 -3.43 -0.57
C THR A 93 4.51 -3.60 -1.60
N LYS A 94 4.33 -4.52 -2.55
CA LYS A 94 5.26 -4.71 -3.66
C LYS A 94 5.32 -3.48 -4.58
N GLU A 95 4.18 -2.88 -4.90
CA GLU A 95 4.14 -1.64 -5.68
C GLU A 95 4.87 -0.50 -4.98
N ILE A 96 4.68 -0.33 -3.68
CA ILE A 96 5.38 0.68 -2.88
C ILE A 96 6.90 0.45 -2.92
N SER A 97 7.33 -0.80 -2.77
CA SER A 97 8.74 -1.17 -2.86
C SER A 97 9.34 -0.84 -4.23
N ASN A 98 8.62 -1.18 -5.31
CA ASN A 98 9.03 -0.86 -6.68
C ASN A 98 9.08 0.65 -6.92
N SER A 99 8.13 1.39 -6.39
CA SER A 99 8.09 2.85 -6.49
C SER A 99 9.26 3.51 -5.76
N LYS A 100 9.62 3.02 -4.58
CA LYS A 100 10.80 3.47 -3.83
C LYS A 100 12.09 3.21 -4.62
N ALA A 101 12.21 2.04 -5.25
CA ALA A 101 13.35 1.70 -6.09
C ALA A 101 13.45 2.66 -7.30
N LYS A 102 12.34 3.00 -7.94
CA LYS A 102 12.29 3.99 -9.02
C LYS A 102 12.74 5.38 -8.54
N THR A 103 12.28 5.80 -7.36
CA THR A 103 12.68 7.08 -6.76
C THR A 103 14.19 7.11 -6.51
N ASP A 104 14.76 6.03 -6.02
CA ASP A 104 16.21 5.93 -5.79
C ASP A 104 17.01 6.03 -7.10
N ILE A 105 16.54 5.37 -8.15
CA ILE A 105 17.14 5.46 -9.49
C ILE A 105 17.07 6.88 -10.03
N LEU A 106 15.93 7.56 -9.88
CA LEU A 106 15.77 8.94 -10.31
C LEU A 106 16.68 9.88 -9.54
N GLU A 107 16.85 9.66 -8.24
CA GLU A 107 17.75 10.45 -7.39
C GLU A 107 19.22 10.31 -7.85
N LYS A 108 19.65 9.08 -8.16
CA LYS A 108 21.00 8.81 -8.69
C LYS A 108 21.20 9.47 -10.05
N LYS A 109 20.23 9.39 -10.95
CA LYS A 109 20.31 10.07 -12.26
C LYS A 109 20.36 11.57 -12.12
N LYS A 110 19.57 12.14 -11.22
CA LYS A 110 19.57 13.57 -10.90
C LYS A 110 20.93 14.03 -10.38
N PHE A 111 21.53 13.27 -9.48
CA PHE A 111 22.86 13.54 -8.95
C PHE A 111 23.90 13.53 -10.07
N LYS A 112 23.89 12.53 -10.95
CA LYS A 112 24.79 12.47 -12.10
C LYS A 112 24.66 13.67 -13.02
N GLU A 113 23.44 14.10 -13.30
CA GLU A 113 23.19 15.28 -14.14
C GLU A 113 23.70 16.57 -13.49
N LYS A 114 23.51 16.71 -12.17
CA LYS A 114 24.06 17.87 -11.42
C LYS A 114 25.58 17.91 -11.49
N VAL A 115 26.24 16.76 -11.35
CA VAL A 115 27.71 16.66 -11.47
C VAL A 115 28.17 17.05 -12.88
N LYS A 116 27.47 16.57 -13.92
CA LYS A 116 27.78 16.92 -15.31
C LYS A 116 27.67 18.44 -15.56
N VAL A 117 26.62 19.07 -15.03
CA VAL A 117 26.39 20.51 -15.18
C VAL A 117 27.51 21.28 -14.44
N LEU A 118 27.90 20.88 -13.24
CA LEU A 118 29.00 21.49 -12.49
C LEU A 118 30.33 21.36 -13.22
N ASN A 119 30.65 20.17 -13.73
CA ASN A 119 31.88 19.94 -14.48
C ASN A 119 31.92 20.79 -15.76
N LYS A 120 30.80 20.91 -16.44
CA LYS A 120 30.70 21.74 -17.64
C LYS A 120 30.90 23.23 -17.35
N ASN A 121 30.37 23.72 -16.25
CA ASN A 121 30.55 25.08 -15.79
C ASN A 121 32.01 25.34 -15.36
N ASP A 122 32.62 24.39 -14.68
CA ASP A 122 34.05 24.50 -14.27
C ASP A 122 34.96 24.56 -15.49
N LEU A 123 34.74 23.74 -16.51
CA LEU A 123 35.48 23.78 -17.75
C LEU A 123 35.33 25.12 -18.48
N LYS A 124 34.12 25.69 -18.50
CA LYS A 124 33.89 27.03 -19.07
C LYS A 124 34.65 28.11 -18.33
N LEU A 125 34.72 28.05 -16.99
CA LEU A 125 35.45 28.98 -16.17
C LEU A 125 36.97 28.85 -16.41
N GLU A 126 37.50 27.64 -16.52
CA GLU A 126 38.88 27.38 -16.86
C GLU A 126 39.25 27.96 -18.23
N ASP A 127 38.42 27.73 -19.23
CA ASP A 127 38.62 28.28 -20.57
C ASP A 127 38.63 29.80 -20.56
N GLN A 128 37.72 30.42 -19.84
CA GLN A 128 37.68 31.89 -19.67
C GLN A 128 38.94 32.40 -18.98
N TYR A 129 39.38 31.75 -17.92
CA TYR A 129 40.60 32.08 -17.20
C TYR A 129 41.84 31.97 -18.09
N ASN A 130 41.94 30.89 -18.85
CA ASN A 130 43.03 30.66 -19.78
C ASN A 130 43.06 31.71 -20.92
N GLN A 131 41.91 32.13 -21.41
CA GLN A 131 41.81 33.21 -22.39
C GLN A 131 42.28 34.56 -21.83
N ILE A 132 41.96 34.87 -20.58
CA ILE A 132 42.36 36.09 -19.89
C ILE A 132 43.87 36.07 -19.61
N SER A 133 44.41 34.93 -19.17
CA SER A 133 45.82 34.82 -18.87
C SER A 133 46.76 34.83 -20.10
N LYS A 134 46.20 34.58 -21.29
CA LYS A 134 46.90 34.69 -22.59
C LYS A 134 46.98 36.12 -23.16
N ARG A 135 46.26 37.04 -22.56
CA ARG A 135 46.32 38.45 -22.91
C ARG A 135 47.35 39.16 -22.05
#